data_2a126b7e437d71cfb491993e2604e966
#
_entry.id   2a126b7e437d71cfb491993e2604e966
#
_cell.length_a   1.000
_cell.length_b   1.000
_cell.length_c   1.000
_cell.angle_alpha   90.00
_cell.angle_beta   90.00
_cell.angle_gamma   90.00
#
_symmetry.space_group_name_H-M   'P 1'
#
loop_
_entity.id
_entity.type
_entity.pdbx_description
1 polymer ?
#
loop_
_entity_poly.entity_id
_entity_poly.type
_entity_poly.pdbx_seq_one_letter_code
_entity_poly.pdbx_strand_id
1 'polypeptide(L)'
;TGLDYQTQTVTNGGEPAYIHLTEGWHTLSLIVSSAPVASYQERLNTTLREIGEAGIAVKMITGGQKDKNRTWNIEEYLPTIVDDLNRWADELDAVYDELEALAGRKPSFAASLPKSAQYLRKAAESPRTLPTKTTKIFEGAGSVAQMIGDLITPLLQQQLTLDQIFVYSAEEPQESYPGFFERLINGVKHFLLSFSDDYNSFGNVDTSADVLDVWVNRPLMTVETLQMLADAEFTPKTGIPVKVTIMPNEEKIILANAAQQ
;
A
#
# COMPACT_ATOMS: atom_id res chain seq x y z
N THR A 1 -4.48 -44.40 7.42
CA THR A 1 -4.01 -43.84 6.15
C THR A 1 -3.61 -42.40 6.41
N GLY A 2 -2.32 -42.20 6.75
CA GLY A 2 -1.76 -40.86 6.94
C GLY A 2 -1.70 -40.18 5.59
N LEU A 3 -2.26 -38.96 5.50
CA LEU A 3 -2.03 -38.06 4.37
C LEU A 3 -0.64 -37.45 4.60
N ASP A 4 0.30 -37.75 3.70
CA ASP A 4 1.60 -37.09 3.68
C ASP A 4 1.41 -35.69 3.11
N TYR A 5 1.57 -34.68 3.96
CA TYR A 5 1.58 -33.29 3.54
C TYR A 5 3.03 -32.83 3.38
N GLN A 6 3.37 -32.34 2.19
CA GLN A 6 4.58 -31.57 1.99
C GLN A 6 4.18 -30.08 2.00
N THR A 7 4.77 -29.32 2.90
CA THR A 7 4.51 -27.89 3.01
C THR A 7 5.75 -27.13 2.58
N GLN A 8 5.57 -26.21 1.65
CA GLN A 8 6.65 -25.35 1.20
C GLN A 8 6.18 -23.90 1.18
N THR A 9 7.01 -23.01 1.67
CA THR A 9 6.74 -21.57 1.59
C THR A 9 7.21 -21.05 0.23
N VAL A 10 6.29 -20.46 -0.51
CA VAL A 10 6.56 -19.83 -1.80
C VAL A 10 6.48 -18.32 -1.63
N THR A 11 7.53 -17.61 -2.02
CA THR A 11 7.58 -16.15 -2.01
C THR A 11 7.49 -15.61 -3.43
N ASN A 12 6.95 -14.41 -3.59
CA ASN A 12 6.84 -13.76 -4.89
C ASN A 12 8.24 -13.51 -5.49
N GLY A 13 8.49 -14.05 -6.69
CA GLY A 13 9.79 -13.97 -7.34
C GLY A 13 10.86 -14.93 -6.82
N GLY A 14 10.46 -15.89 -5.95
CA GLY A 14 11.35 -16.95 -5.46
C GLY A 14 11.69 -18.02 -6.49
N GLU A 15 12.69 -18.83 -6.16
CA GLU A 15 13.05 -20.00 -6.97
C GLU A 15 11.89 -21.02 -7.01
N PRO A 16 11.84 -21.88 -8.07
CA PRO A 16 10.83 -22.91 -8.18
C PRO A 16 10.83 -23.85 -6.96
N ALA A 17 9.64 -24.14 -6.46
CA ALA A 17 9.46 -25.10 -5.39
C ALA A 17 9.37 -26.51 -5.97
N TYR A 18 10.31 -27.39 -5.59
CA TYR A 18 10.32 -28.79 -6.07
C TYR A 18 9.60 -29.69 -5.07
N ILE A 19 8.64 -30.48 -5.59
CA ILE A 19 7.89 -31.47 -4.80
C ILE A 19 8.06 -32.83 -5.47
N HIS A 20 8.35 -33.86 -4.68
CA HIS A 20 8.33 -35.22 -5.18
C HIS A 20 6.93 -35.79 -5.12
N LEU A 21 6.38 -36.14 -6.27
CA LEU A 21 5.06 -36.76 -6.39
C LEU A 21 5.23 -38.17 -6.92
N THR A 22 4.50 -39.12 -6.33
CA THR A 22 4.35 -40.48 -6.86
C THR A 22 3.34 -40.51 -7.99
N GLU A 23 3.28 -41.58 -8.75
CA GLU A 23 2.25 -41.75 -9.78
C GLU A 23 0.86 -41.77 -9.13
N GLY A 24 -0.10 -40.97 -9.64
CA GLY A 24 -1.47 -40.92 -9.14
C GLY A 24 -2.06 -39.51 -9.10
N TRP A 25 -3.22 -39.43 -8.46
CA TRP A 25 -3.92 -38.15 -8.23
C TRP A 25 -3.39 -37.46 -6.99
N HIS A 26 -3.07 -36.19 -7.13
CA HIS A 26 -2.60 -35.33 -6.05
C HIS A 26 -3.47 -34.08 -5.92
N THR A 27 -3.63 -33.57 -4.71
CA THR A 27 -4.36 -32.33 -4.44
C THR A 27 -3.35 -31.26 -4.04
N LEU A 28 -3.29 -30.16 -4.79
CA LEU A 28 -2.55 -28.97 -4.43
C LEU A 28 -3.47 -28.02 -3.64
N SER A 29 -3.11 -27.74 -2.41
CA SER A 29 -3.82 -26.75 -1.58
C SER A 29 -2.93 -25.54 -1.36
N LEU A 30 -3.43 -24.35 -1.68
CA LEU A 30 -2.74 -23.09 -1.46
C LEU A 30 -3.39 -22.40 -0.25
N ILE A 31 -2.57 -22.11 0.74
CA ILE A 31 -3.00 -21.40 1.94
C ILE A 31 -2.35 -20.03 1.92
N VAL A 32 -3.17 -19.01 1.79
CA VAL A 32 -2.76 -17.61 1.92
C VAL A 32 -2.72 -17.25 3.39
N SER A 33 -1.59 -16.77 3.87
CA SER A 33 -1.38 -16.41 5.27
C SER A 33 -0.79 -15.01 5.40
N SER A 34 -1.36 -14.21 6.30
CA SER A 34 -0.78 -12.92 6.72
C SER A 34 0.22 -13.09 7.88
N ALA A 35 0.49 -14.33 8.32
CA ALA A 35 1.37 -14.59 9.45
C ALA A 35 2.75 -13.90 9.37
N PRO A 36 3.44 -13.85 8.23
CA PRO A 36 4.71 -13.12 8.12
C PRO A 36 4.59 -11.62 8.41
N VAL A 37 3.43 -11.04 8.10
CA VAL A 37 3.18 -9.60 8.24
C VAL A 37 2.67 -9.24 9.65
N ALA A 38 2.06 -10.18 10.35
CA ALA A 38 1.52 -9.97 11.69
C ALA A 38 2.62 -9.59 12.72
N SER A 39 3.81 -10.19 12.60
CA SER A 39 4.96 -9.86 13.46
C SER A 39 5.43 -8.42 13.26
N TYR A 40 5.45 -7.92 12.04
CA TYR A 40 5.81 -6.53 11.75
C TYR A 40 4.80 -5.56 12.33
N GLN A 41 3.52 -5.90 12.25
CA GLN A 41 2.47 -5.09 12.85
C GLN A 41 2.61 -4.99 14.37
N GLU A 42 2.90 -6.10 15.05
CA GLU A 42 3.10 -6.11 16.51
C GLU A 42 4.28 -5.24 16.92
N ARG A 43 5.41 -5.35 16.20
CA ARG A 43 6.62 -4.55 16.40
C ARG A 43 6.35 -3.06 16.19
N LEU A 44 5.66 -2.70 15.12
CA LEU A 44 5.28 -1.31 14.83
C LEU A 44 4.30 -0.75 15.87
N ASN A 45 3.32 -1.52 16.32
CA ASN A 45 2.40 -1.12 17.38
C ASN A 45 3.14 -0.88 18.71
N THR A 46 4.11 -1.75 19.04
CA THR A 46 4.93 -1.60 20.24
C THR A 46 5.74 -0.31 20.17
N THR A 47 6.43 -0.09 19.06
CA THR A 47 7.21 1.14 18.83
C THR A 47 6.32 2.39 18.88
N LEU A 48 5.15 2.35 18.25
CA LEU A 48 4.18 3.46 18.26
C LEU A 48 3.69 3.79 19.69
N ARG A 49 3.38 2.76 20.48
CA ARG A 49 2.97 2.93 21.88
C ARG A 49 4.08 3.58 22.71
N GLU A 50 5.31 3.09 22.59
CA GLU A 50 6.45 3.64 23.34
C GLU A 50 6.76 5.09 22.95
N ILE A 51 6.70 5.43 21.66
CA ILE A 51 6.81 6.81 21.17
C ILE A 51 5.71 7.67 21.76
N GLY A 52 4.48 7.16 21.84
CA GLY A 52 3.34 7.87 22.43
C GLY A 52 3.55 8.14 23.93
N GLU A 53 4.01 7.16 24.70
CA GLU A 53 4.33 7.28 26.13
C GLU A 53 5.44 8.33 26.37
N ALA A 54 6.50 8.31 25.57
CA ALA A 54 7.55 9.31 25.61
C ALA A 54 7.03 10.72 25.29
N GLY A 55 6.14 10.83 24.31
CA GLY A 55 5.49 12.11 23.97
C GLY A 55 4.67 12.68 25.11
N ILE A 56 3.94 11.84 25.84
CA ILE A 56 3.21 12.23 27.05
C ILE A 56 4.18 12.69 28.13
N ALA A 57 5.27 11.94 28.37
CA ALA A 57 6.27 12.31 29.36
C ALA A 57 6.94 13.65 29.05
N VAL A 58 7.32 13.88 27.77
CA VAL A 58 7.88 15.18 27.34
C VAL A 58 6.89 16.32 27.57
N LYS A 59 5.60 16.10 27.29
CA LYS A 59 4.56 17.10 27.56
C LYS A 59 4.41 17.40 29.06
N MET A 60 4.46 16.37 29.91
CA MET A 60 4.39 16.56 31.37
C MET A 60 5.57 17.38 31.88
N ILE A 61 6.79 17.08 31.43
CA ILE A 61 7.99 17.82 31.85
C ILE A 61 7.94 19.28 31.41
N THR A 62 7.41 19.55 30.23
CA THR A 62 7.40 20.90 29.64
C THR A 62 6.14 21.69 29.94
N GLY A 63 5.13 21.04 30.53
CA GLY A 63 3.80 21.66 30.71
C GLY A 63 3.13 21.96 29.34
N GLY A 64 3.51 21.26 28.29
CA GLY A 64 3.02 21.48 26.91
C GLY A 64 3.61 22.73 26.24
N GLN A 65 4.54 23.43 26.88
CA GLN A 65 5.16 24.62 26.31
C GLN A 65 6.24 24.26 25.28
N LYS A 66 6.25 25.01 24.18
CA LYS A 66 7.20 24.84 23.06
C LYS A 66 8.18 26.02 22.96
N ASP A 67 8.62 26.54 24.11
CA ASP A 67 9.54 27.68 24.16
C ASP A 67 10.91 27.28 23.57
N LYS A 68 11.26 27.87 22.44
CA LYS A 68 12.54 27.63 21.73
C LYS A 68 13.75 28.23 22.47
N ASN A 69 13.52 29.21 23.33
CA ASN A 69 14.58 29.92 24.05
C ASN A 69 14.88 29.26 25.42
N ARG A 70 14.07 28.30 25.82
CA ARG A 70 14.27 27.57 27.07
C ARG A 70 15.05 26.30 26.82
N THR A 71 16.14 26.10 27.55
CA THR A 71 16.85 24.83 27.54
C THR A 71 16.17 23.86 28.47
N TRP A 72 15.67 22.76 27.90
CA TRP A 72 15.06 21.69 28.64
C TRP A 72 16.07 20.55 28.82
N ASN A 73 16.40 20.19 30.06
CA ASN A 73 17.26 19.03 30.35
C ASN A 73 16.41 17.76 30.36
N ILE A 74 15.87 17.38 29.23
CA ILE A 74 14.97 16.21 29.09
C ILE A 74 15.66 14.93 29.59
N GLU A 75 16.97 14.79 29.36
CA GLU A 75 17.78 13.63 29.77
C GLU A 75 17.84 13.44 31.29
N GLU A 76 17.65 14.50 32.08
CA GLU A 76 17.55 14.39 33.55
C GLU A 76 16.26 13.69 34.00
N TYR A 77 15.20 13.85 33.25
CA TYR A 77 13.87 13.28 33.56
C TYR A 77 13.61 11.98 32.79
N LEU A 78 14.21 11.84 31.61
CA LEU A 78 14.10 10.68 30.73
C LEU A 78 15.52 10.25 30.33
N PRO A 79 16.25 9.57 31.21
CA PRO A 79 17.67 9.24 30.98
C PRO A 79 17.87 8.27 29.80
N THR A 80 16.89 7.49 29.44
CA THR A 80 16.96 6.51 28.32
C THR A 80 16.51 7.09 27.00
N ILE A 81 16.04 8.35 26.95
CA ILE A 81 15.37 8.89 25.75
C ILE A 81 16.22 8.85 24.48
N VAL A 82 17.55 9.04 24.61
CA VAL A 82 18.47 9.01 23.46
C VAL A 82 18.61 7.57 22.94
N ASP A 83 18.76 6.62 23.85
CA ASP A 83 18.85 5.19 23.49
C ASP A 83 17.52 4.69 22.93
N ASP A 84 16.39 5.12 23.49
CA ASP A 84 15.06 4.79 22.99
C ASP A 84 14.82 5.32 21.58
N LEU A 85 15.16 6.59 21.31
CA LEU A 85 15.03 7.19 19.98
C LEU A 85 15.86 6.43 18.93
N ASN A 86 17.09 6.02 19.27
CA ASN A 86 17.92 5.24 18.38
C ASN A 86 17.37 3.82 18.19
N ARG A 87 16.96 3.16 19.26
CA ARG A 87 16.36 1.82 19.24
C ARG A 87 15.09 1.80 18.36
N TRP A 88 14.22 2.78 18.50
CA TRP A 88 13.03 2.89 17.62
C TRP A 88 13.42 3.13 16.17
N ALA A 89 14.45 3.93 15.90
CA ALA A 89 14.93 4.14 14.55
C ALA A 89 15.47 2.85 13.93
N ASP A 90 16.27 2.09 14.68
CA ASP A 90 16.83 0.82 14.25
C ASP A 90 15.72 -0.22 14.00
N GLU A 91 14.69 -0.24 14.85
CA GLU A 91 13.53 -1.11 14.69
C GLU A 91 12.74 -0.80 13.41
N LEU A 92 12.53 0.50 13.09
CA LEU A 92 11.84 0.89 11.86
C LEU A 92 12.63 0.53 10.61
N ASP A 93 13.95 0.69 10.62
CA ASP A 93 14.80 0.30 9.51
C ASP A 93 14.82 -1.23 9.37
N ALA A 94 14.91 -2.00 10.47
CA ALA A 94 14.86 -3.45 10.44
C ALA A 94 13.55 -3.97 9.85
N VAL A 95 12.41 -3.42 10.26
CA VAL A 95 11.11 -3.78 9.67
C VAL A 95 11.07 -3.44 8.18
N TYR A 96 11.63 -2.31 7.76
CA TYR A 96 11.67 -1.94 6.34
C TYR A 96 12.52 -2.92 5.53
N ASP A 97 13.71 -3.27 6.01
CA ASP A 97 14.63 -4.19 5.33
C ASP A 97 14.04 -5.61 5.23
N GLU A 98 13.38 -6.07 6.29
CA GLU A 98 12.69 -7.36 6.29
C GLU A 98 11.49 -7.37 5.32
N LEU A 99 10.75 -6.26 5.23
CA LEU A 99 9.66 -6.11 4.24
C LEU A 99 10.21 -6.05 2.81
N GLU A 100 11.37 -5.41 2.59
CA GLU A 100 12.05 -5.41 1.29
C GLU A 100 12.49 -6.83 0.90
N ALA A 101 13.07 -7.58 1.84
CA ALA A 101 13.47 -8.97 1.63
C ALA A 101 12.26 -9.88 1.33
N LEU A 102 11.15 -9.69 2.05
CA LEU A 102 9.92 -10.45 1.83
C LEU A 102 9.29 -10.14 0.47
N ALA A 103 9.30 -8.86 0.06
CA ALA A 103 8.71 -8.41 -1.20
C ALA A 103 9.63 -8.61 -2.42
N GLY A 104 10.93 -8.91 -2.22
CA GLY A 104 11.94 -8.98 -3.28
C GLY A 104 12.19 -7.63 -3.99
N ARG A 105 11.62 -6.53 -3.48
CA ARG A 105 11.76 -5.17 -4.00
C ARG A 105 11.45 -4.15 -2.92
N LYS A 106 11.92 -2.91 -3.11
CA LYS A 106 11.63 -1.81 -2.19
C LYS A 106 10.13 -1.57 -2.05
N PRO A 107 9.56 -1.72 -0.83
CA PRO A 107 8.14 -1.56 -0.60
C PRO A 107 7.78 -0.06 -0.54
N SER A 108 7.24 0.48 -1.64
CA SER A 108 6.88 1.90 -1.73
C SER A 108 5.86 2.34 -0.67
N PHE A 109 4.95 1.44 -0.27
CA PHE A 109 3.98 1.70 0.79
C PHE A 109 4.62 1.91 2.17
N ALA A 110 5.80 1.32 2.41
CA ALA A 110 6.54 1.42 3.67
C ALA A 110 7.66 2.49 3.64
N ALA A 111 7.74 3.32 2.60
CA ALA A 111 8.77 4.35 2.44
C ALA A 111 8.78 5.40 3.57
N SER A 112 7.72 5.48 4.36
CA SER A 112 7.65 6.31 5.55
C SER A 112 8.54 5.80 6.70
N LEU A 113 8.86 4.50 6.77
CA LEU A 113 9.68 3.91 7.86
C LEU A 113 11.10 4.47 7.90
N PRO A 114 11.92 4.40 6.82
CA PRO A 114 13.28 4.96 6.85
C PRO A 114 13.28 6.47 7.06
N LYS A 115 12.25 7.18 6.59
CA LYS A 115 12.09 8.61 6.87
C LYS A 115 11.81 8.88 8.35
N SER A 116 10.99 8.06 8.98
CA SER A 116 10.71 8.13 10.41
C SER A 116 11.95 7.82 11.24
N ALA A 117 12.72 6.80 10.86
CA ALA A 117 13.99 6.46 11.49
C ALA A 117 14.99 7.63 11.44
N GLN A 118 15.10 8.30 10.29
CA GLN A 118 15.94 9.49 10.17
C GLN A 118 15.50 10.63 11.09
N TYR A 119 14.19 10.84 11.26
CA TYR A 119 13.69 11.88 12.19
C TYR A 119 13.99 11.55 13.65
N LEU A 120 13.89 10.28 14.03
CA LEU A 120 14.24 9.80 15.38
C LEU A 120 15.74 9.97 15.67
N ARG A 121 16.63 9.54 14.77
CA ARG A 121 18.08 9.72 14.92
C ARG A 121 18.46 11.20 15.02
N LYS A 122 17.87 12.04 14.18
CA LYS A 122 18.09 13.49 14.23
C LYS A 122 17.56 14.12 15.53
N ALA A 123 16.60 13.52 16.19
CA ALA A 123 16.14 13.95 17.50
C ALA A 123 17.09 13.47 18.59
N ALA A 124 17.65 12.26 18.49
CA ALA A 124 18.63 11.70 19.39
C ALA A 124 19.95 12.51 19.42
N GLU A 125 20.37 13.08 18.28
CA GLU A 125 21.54 13.97 18.19
C GLU A 125 21.37 15.26 19.03
N SER A 126 20.14 15.69 19.29
CA SER A 126 19.85 16.95 19.98
C SER A 126 18.65 16.80 20.92
N PRO A 127 18.73 16.01 21.99
CA PRO A 127 17.60 15.69 22.88
C PRO A 127 17.01 16.92 23.55
N ARG A 128 17.82 17.94 23.83
CA ARG A 128 17.38 19.23 24.40
C ARG A 128 16.38 19.99 23.53
N THR A 129 16.35 19.69 22.22
CA THR A 129 15.39 20.30 21.28
C THR A 129 14.11 19.49 21.12
N LEU A 130 14.01 18.33 21.77
CA LEU A 130 12.87 17.43 21.67
C LEU A 130 11.51 18.09 21.97
N PRO A 131 11.39 18.96 23.00
CA PRO A 131 10.14 19.69 23.27
C PRO A 131 9.68 20.58 22.11
N THR A 132 10.58 21.08 21.30
CA THR A 132 10.24 21.91 20.13
C THR A 132 9.92 21.06 18.89
N LYS A 133 10.24 19.78 18.94
CA LYS A 133 10.02 18.81 17.83
C LYS A 133 8.84 17.87 18.10
N THR A 134 8.03 18.11 19.14
CA THR A 134 6.92 17.23 19.52
C THR A 134 5.98 16.95 18.34
N THR A 135 5.65 17.96 17.55
CA THR A 135 4.80 17.83 16.37
C THR A 135 5.41 17.03 15.22
N LYS A 136 6.75 16.86 15.21
CA LYS A 136 7.43 16.04 14.21
C LYS A 136 7.54 14.58 14.59
N ILE A 137 7.56 14.28 15.89
CA ILE A 137 7.84 12.95 16.41
C ILE A 137 6.61 12.32 17.03
N PHE A 138 6.00 12.98 17.99
CA PHE A 138 5.00 12.37 18.86
C PHE A 138 3.57 12.58 18.38
N GLU A 139 3.26 13.71 17.73
CA GLU A 139 1.87 14.10 17.42
C GLU A 139 1.77 15.05 16.23
N GLY A 140 0.62 14.99 15.54
CA GLY A 140 0.29 15.90 14.45
C GLY A 140 0.56 15.33 13.06
N ALA A 141 0.10 16.07 12.06
CA ALA A 141 0.20 15.67 10.67
C ALA A 141 1.66 15.51 10.21
N GLY A 142 1.99 14.33 9.68
CA GLY A 142 3.34 13.99 9.22
C GLY A 142 4.35 13.71 10.35
N SER A 143 3.88 13.50 11.59
CA SER A 143 4.73 13.03 12.69
C SER A 143 5.15 11.57 12.48
N VAL A 144 6.24 11.17 13.14
CA VAL A 144 6.68 9.76 13.16
C VAL A 144 5.56 8.85 13.65
N ALA A 145 4.88 9.23 14.73
CA ALA A 145 3.76 8.45 15.27
C ALA A 145 2.63 8.27 14.24
N GLN A 146 2.26 9.33 13.52
CA GLN A 146 1.26 9.21 12.46
C GLN A 146 1.75 8.36 11.30
N MET A 147 2.97 8.56 10.81
CA MET A 147 3.53 7.80 9.69
C MET A 147 3.57 6.29 9.98
N ILE A 148 3.86 5.89 11.23
CA ILE A 148 3.80 4.49 11.66
C ILE A 148 2.33 4.02 11.72
N GLY A 149 1.45 4.80 12.33
CA GLY A 149 0.02 4.47 12.45
C GLY A 149 -0.67 4.29 11.10
N ASP A 150 -0.38 5.17 10.15
CA ASP A 150 -0.93 5.10 8.79
C ASP A 150 -0.47 3.85 8.02
N LEU A 151 0.68 3.26 8.39
CA LEU A 151 1.20 2.06 7.77
C LEU A 151 0.58 0.76 8.32
N ILE A 152 0.20 0.73 9.59
CA ILE A 152 -0.27 -0.50 10.26
C ILE A 152 -1.51 -1.08 9.57
N THR A 153 -2.48 -0.26 9.21
CA THR A 153 -3.72 -0.71 8.56
C THR A 153 -3.49 -1.23 7.14
N PRO A 154 -2.80 -0.51 6.24
CA PRO A 154 -2.46 -1.04 4.92
C PRO A 154 -1.62 -2.31 4.96
N LEU A 155 -0.75 -2.47 5.97
CA LEU A 155 0.06 -3.66 6.13
C LEU A 155 -0.79 -4.92 6.32
N LEU A 156 -1.93 -4.80 7.02
CA LEU A 156 -2.89 -5.90 7.20
C LEU A 156 -3.76 -6.14 5.96
N GLN A 157 -3.97 -5.09 5.17
CA GLN A 157 -4.84 -5.14 3.99
C GLN A 157 -4.09 -5.51 2.71
N GLN A 158 -2.83 -5.99 2.80
CA GLN A 158 -2.08 -6.42 1.63
C GLN A 158 -2.86 -7.54 0.91
N GLN A 159 -3.34 -7.22 -0.29
CA GLN A 159 -3.99 -8.21 -1.14
C GLN A 159 -2.92 -9.14 -1.70
N LEU A 160 -3.06 -10.43 -1.44
CA LEU A 160 -2.32 -11.45 -2.16
C LEU A 160 -2.99 -11.63 -3.52
N THR A 161 -2.37 -11.10 -4.56
CA THR A 161 -2.76 -11.39 -5.94
C THR A 161 -1.92 -12.58 -6.42
N LEU A 162 -2.59 -13.67 -6.70
CA LEU A 162 -2.00 -14.84 -7.33
C LEU A 162 -2.51 -14.86 -8.78
N ASP A 163 -1.66 -14.46 -9.73
CA ASP A 163 -2.07 -14.36 -11.12
C ASP A 163 -2.06 -15.73 -11.81
N GLN A 164 -1.01 -16.52 -11.60
CA GLN A 164 -0.85 -17.82 -12.25
C GLN A 164 -0.01 -18.78 -11.40
N ILE A 165 -0.31 -20.07 -11.51
CA ILE A 165 0.49 -21.15 -10.95
C ILE A 165 0.90 -22.04 -12.11
N PHE A 166 2.21 -22.27 -12.23
CA PHE A 166 2.76 -23.21 -13.20
C PHE A 166 3.20 -24.47 -12.46
N VAL A 167 2.65 -25.61 -12.86
CA VAL A 167 3.09 -26.93 -12.42
C VAL A 167 3.70 -27.63 -13.64
N TYR A 168 4.96 -27.97 -13.54
CA TYR A 168 5.69 -28.58 -14.66
C TYR A 168 6.65 -29.67 -14.16
N SER A 169 6.95 -30.62 -15.03
CA SER A 169 7.86 -31.74 -14.74
C SER A 169 9.20 -31.65 -15.49
N ALA A 170 9.47 -30.50 -16.12
CA ALA A 170 10.69 -30.29 -16.89
C ALA A 170 11.79 -29.65 -16.01
N GLU A 171 13.07 -29.86 -16.39
CA GLU A 171 14.21 -29.31 -15.68
C GLU A 171 14.31 -27.77 -15.79
N GLU A 172 13.72 -27.17 -16.83
CA GLU A 172 13.70 -25.72 -17.02
C GLU A 172 12.31 -25.16 -16.73
N PRO A 173 12.21 -24.19 -15.78
CA PRO A 173 10.97 -23.47 -15.54
C PRO A 173 10.59 -22.66 -16.78
N GLN A 174 9.32 -22.68 -17.14
CA GLN A 174 8.81 -21.77 -18.14
C GLN A 174 8.98 -20.34 -17.62
N GLU A 175 9.67 -19.47 -18.40
CA GLU A 175 9.85 -18.07 -18.01
C GLU A 175 8.49 -17.42 -17.81
N SER A 176 8.12 -17.18 -16.56
CA SER A 176 6.85 -16.56 -16.19
C SER A 176 6.86 -15.03 -16.29
N TYR A 177 8.01 -14.46 -16.59
CA TYR A 177 8.16 -13.01 -16.75
C TYR A 177 8.48 -12.65 -18.19
N PRO A 178 7.77 -11.68 -18.78
CA PRO A 178 8.11 -11.19 -20.11
C PRO A 178 9.53 -10.63 -20.08
N GLY A 179 10.34 -11.00 -21.09
CA GLY A 179 11.70 -10.51 -21.28
C GLY A 179 11.75 -8.98 -21.35
N PHE A 180 12.95 -8.40 -21.19
CA PHE A 180 13.13 -6.94 -21.21
C PHE A 180 12.45 -6.28 -22.43
N PHE A 181 12.56 -6.88 -23.60
CA PHE A 181 11.93 -6.38 -24.82
C PHE A 181 10.41 -6.50 -24.81
N GLU A 182 9.86 -7.57 -24.26
CA GLU A 182 8.41 -7.72 -24.10
C GLU A 182 7.86 -6.74 -23.08
N ARG A 183 8.58 -6.46 -21.99
CA ARG A 183 8.22 -5.41 -21.03
C ARG A 183 8.24 -4.02 -21.66
N LEU A 184 9.25 -3.76 -22.53
CA LEU A 184 9.35 -2.49 -23.26
C LEU A 184 8.19 -2.35 -24.27
N ILE A 185 7.92 -3.39 -25.06
CA ILE A 185 6.82 -3.40 -26.03
C ILE A 185 5.46 -3.28 -25.32
N ASN A 186 5.25 -4.03 -24.24
CA ASN A 186 4.04 -3.94 -23.44
C ASN A 186 3.93 -2.57 -22.76
N GLY A 187 5.03 -2.00 -22.26
CA GLY A 187 5.07 -0.65 -21.71
C GLY A 187 4.69 0.41 -22.74
N VAL A 188 5.24 0.33 -23.95
CA VAL A 188 4.88 1.23 -25.07
C VAL A 188 3.44 1.00 -25.52
N LYS A 189 2.99 -0.25 -25.61
CA LYS A 189 1.62 -0.59 -25.96
C LYS A 189 0.63 -0.06 -24.90
N HIS A 190 0.89 -0.27 -23.60
CA HIS A 190 0.07 0.29 -22.52
C HIS A 190 0.11 1.82 -22.50
N PHE A 191 1.26 2.43 -22.79
CA PHE A 191 1.38 3.87 -22.93
C PHE A 191 0.53 4.39 -24.08
N LEU A 192 0.56 3.78 -25.24
CA LEU A 192 -0.27 4.17 -26.39
C LEU A 192 -1.76 3.89 -26.14
N LEU A 193 -2.10 2.75 -25.52
CA LEU A 193 -3.46 2.44 -25.12
C LEU A 193 -3.99 3.40 -24.06
N SER A 194 -3.14 3.94 -23.18
CA SER A 194 -3.55 4.94 -22.19
C SER A 194 -4.06 6.27 -22.80
N PHE A 195 -3.76 6.53 -24.06
CA PHE A 195 -4.33 7.64 -24.80
C PHE A 195 -5.65 7.30 -25.50
N SER A 196 -5.95 6.00 -25.67
CA SER A 196 -7.17 5.52 -26.33
C SER A 196 -8.20 4.97 -25.35
N ASP A 197 -7.77 4.51 -24.17
CA ASP A 197 -8.66 3.97 -23.16
C ASP A 197 -9.04 5.05 -22.14
N ASP A 198 -10.31 5.34 -22.10
CA ASP A 198 -10.91 6.22 -21.08
C ASP A 198 -10.96 5.46 -19.74
N TYR A 199 -9.88 5.53 -18.95
CA TYR A 199 -9.77 4.88 -17.64
C TYR A 199 -10.83 5.27 -16.60
N ASN A 200 -11.63 6.30 -16.92
CA ASN A 200 -12.71 6.78 -16.06
C ASN A 200 -14.09 6.26 -16.48
N SER A 201 -14.16 5.37 -17.47
CA SER A 201 -15.44 4.85 -17.96
C SER A 201 -15.57 3.36 -17.68
N PHE A 202 -16.74 2.96 -17.20
CA PHE A 202 -17.13 1.57 -17.00
C PHE A 202 -18.15 1.16 -18.07
N GLY A 203 -17.96 -0.03 -18.64
CA GLY A 203 -18.87 -0.61 -19.63
C GLY A 203 -18.16 -0.95 -20.95
N ASN A 204 -18.54 -2.09 -21.52
CA ASN A 204 -18.07 -2.56 -22.81
C ASN A 204 -19.01 -2.01 -23.90
N VAL A 205 -18.89 -0.71 -24.21
CA VAL A 205 -19.75 -0.07 -25.19
C VAL A 205 -19.01 0.01 -26.51
N ASP A 206 -19.60 -0.60 -27.55
CA ASP A 206 -19.13 -0.49 -28.93
C ASP A 206 -19.22 0.97 -29.36
N THR A 207 -18.10 1.61 -29.66
CA THR A 207 -17.99 3.05 -30.00
C THR A 207 -18.63 3.43 -31.33
N SER A 208 -19.33 2.51 -31.99
CA SER A 208 -19.98 2.70 -33.30
C SER A 208 -21.44 3.13 -33.24
N ALA A 209 -22.04 3.18 -32.07
CA ALA A 209 -23.44 3.59 -31.87
C ALA A 209 -23.53 4.92 -31.11
N ASP A 210 -24.64 5.64 -31.24
CA ASP A 210 -24.95 6.80 -30.39
C ASP A 210 -25.05 6.38 -28.93
N VAL A 211 -23.98 6.60 -28.17
CA VAL A 211 -23.84 6.23 -26.76
C VAL A 211 -24.23 7.42 -25.90
N LEU A 212 -25.06 7.18 -24.90
CA LEU A 212 -25.39 8.19 -23.90
C LEU A 212 -24.30 8.27 -22.83
N ASP A 213 -23.48 9.33 -22.85
CA ASP A 213 -22.50 9.60 -21.80
C ASP A 213 -23.15 10.24 -20.57
N VAL A 214 -23.04 9.57 -19.43
CA VAL A 214 -23.58 10.06 -18.16
C VAL A 214 -22.42 10.33 -17.19
N TRP A 215 -22.25 11.58 -16.81
CA TRP A 215 -21.25 12.00 -15.84
C TRP A 215 -21.82 12.05 -14.43
N VAL A 216 -21.19 11.34 -13.49
CA VAL A 216 -21.69 11.19 -12.12
C VAL A 216 -20.64 11.64 -11.12
N ASN A 217 -20.98 12.62 -10.28
CA ASN A 217 -20.12 13.04 -9.17
C ASN A 217 -20.41 12.16 -7.94
N ARG A 218 -19.97 10.92 -7.98
CA ARG A 218 -20.11 9.93 -6.90
C ARG A 218 -18.86 9.03 -6.83
N PRO A 219 -18.63 8.35 -5.69
CA PRO A 219 -17.55 7.37 -5.55
C PRO A 219 -17.65 6.25 -6.59
N LEU A 220 -16.50 5.68 -6.94
CA LEU A 220 -16.32 4.63 -7.94
C LEU A 220 -17.36 3.49 -7.83
N MET A 221 -17.58 2.95 -6.63
CA MET A 221 -18.56 1.88 -6.41
C MET A 221 -20.00 2.25 -6.84
N THR A 222 -20.36 3.52 -6.69
CA THR A 222 -21.69 3.99 -7.13
C THR A 222 -21.78 4.05 -8.65
N VAL A 223 -20.70 4.47 -9.31
CA VAL A 223 -20.62 4.53 -10.77
C VAL A 223 -20.68 3.13 -11.38
N GLU A 224 -19.94 2.17 -10.81
CA GLU A 224 -20.02 0.75 -11.19
C GLU A 224 -21.44 0.18 -11.04
N THR A 225 -22.10 0.48 -9.92
CA THR A 225 -23.48 0.02 -9.68
C THR A 225 -24.45 0.63 -10.68
N LEU A 226 -24.29 1.92 -11.00
CA LEU A 226 -25.13 2.60 -12.02
C LEU A 226 -24.90 2.03 -13.41
N GLN A 227 -23.65 1.72 -13.78
CA GLN A 227 -23.33 1.07 -15.05
C GLN A 227 -23.97 -0.32 -15.12
N MET A 228 -23.85 -1.14 -14.08
CA MET A 228 -24.49 -2.46 -14.03
C MET A 228 -26.02 -2.37 -14.19
N LEU A 229 -26.67 -1.39 -13.55
CA LEU A 229 -28.11 -1.18 -13.67
C LEU A 229 -28.49 -0.69 -15.09
N ALA A 230 -27.66 0.18 -15.67
CA ALA A 230 -27.87 0.63 -17.05
C ALA A 230 -27.78 -0.54 -18.04
N ASP A 231 -26.80 -1.40 -17.90
CA ASP A 231 -26.58 -2.55 -18.75
C ASP A 231 -27.66 -3.64 -18.56
N ALA A 232 -28.08 -3.85 -17.31
CA ALA A 232 -29.09 -4.88 -16.99
C ALA A 232 -30.52 -4.47 -17.29
N GLU A 233 -30.87 -3.19 -17.12
CA GLU A 233 -32.28 -2.77 -17.20
C GLU A 233 -32.56 -1.71 -18.23
N PHE A 234 -31.72 -0.67 -18.36
CA PHE A 234 -32.00 0.47 -19.22
C PHE A 234 -31.73 0.17 -20.70
N THR A 235 -30.51 -0.27 -20.99
CA THR A 235 -30.10 -0.59 -22.38
C THR A 235 -30.96 -1.65 -23.03
N PRO A 236 -31.34 -2.76 -22.37
CA PRO A 236 -32.21 -3.75 -22.97
C PRO A 236 -33.64 -3.26 -23.24
N LYS A 237 -34.13 -2.31 -22.41
CA LYS A 237 -35.50 -1.75 -22.55
C LYS A 237 -35.60 -0.64 -23.59
N THR A 238 -34.54 0.16 -23.73
CA THR A 238 -34.54 1.38 -24.56
C THR A 238 -33.77 1.23 -25.86
N GLY A 239 -32.89 0.27 -25.97
CA GLY A 239 -31.95 0.12 -27.08
C GLY A 239 -30.83 1.16 -27.09
N ILE A 240 -30.73 2.03 -26.06
CA ILE A 240 -29.74 3.10 -25.98
C ILE A 240 -28.60 2.61 -25.07
N PRO A 241 -27.37 2.43 -25.59
CA PRO A 241 -26.22 2.11 -24.79
C PRO A 241 -25.83 3.31 -23.93
N VAL A 242 -25.49 3.04 -22.66
CA VAL A 242 -25.13 4.06 -21.67
C VAL A 242 -23.69 3.82 -21.20
N LYS A 243 -22.94 4.91 -21.16
CA LYS A 243 -21.59 4.93 -20.58
C LYS A 243 -21.59 5.84 -19.36
N VAL A 244 -21.39 5.24 -18.16
CA VAL A 244 -21.34 6.02 -16.92
C VAL A 244 -19.88 6.31 -16.57
N THR A 245 -19.56 7.59 -16.39
CA THR A 245 -18.19 8.06 -16.15
C THR A 245 -18.14 8.90 -14.89
N ILE A 246 -17.05 8.78 -14.11
CA ILE A 246 -16.83 9.67 -12.98
C ILE A 246 -16.52 11.07 -13.50
N MET A 247 -17.24 12.05 -12.98
CA MET A 247 -16.98 13.45 -13.29
C MET A 247 -15.64 13.90 -12.67
N PRO A 248 -14.62 14.21 -13.46
CA PRO A 248 -13.29 14.48 -12.92
C PRO A 248 -13.13 15.87 -12.27
N ASN A 249 -13.93 16.86 -12.69
CA ASN A 249 -13.95 18.22 -12.15
C ASN A 249 -15.19 18.99 -12.65
N GLU A 250 -15.81 19.80 -11.77
CA GLU A 250 -16.95 20.65 -12.10
C GLU A 250 -16.64 21.69 -13.21
N GLU A 251 -15.39 22.17 -13.27
CA GLU A 251 -14.93 23.11 -14.30
C GLU A 251 -15.01 22.52 -15.72
N LYS A 252 -14.86 21.21 -15.89
CA LYS A 252 -14.99 20.55 -17.19
C LYS A 252 -16.40 20.61 -17.77
N ILE A 253 -17.43 20.63 -16.93
CA ILE A 253 -18.83 20.77 -17.39
C ILE A 253 -19.04 22.15 -18.02
N ILE A 254 -18.49 23.19 -17.37
CA ILE A 254 -18.61 24.58 -17.85
C ILE A 254 -17.90 24.71 -19.19
N LEU A 255 -16.69 24.13 -19.32
CA LEU A 255 -15.93 24.15 -20.58
C LEU A 255 -16.61 23.34 -21.69
N ALA A 256 -17.12 22.14 -21.37
CA ALA A 256 -17.85 21.32 -22.36
C ALA A 256 -19.10 21.98 -22.85
N ASN A 257 -19.88 22.66 -21.97
CA ASN A 257 -21.08 23.39 -22.34
C ASN A 257 -20.76 24.65 -23.17
N ALA A 258 -19.64 25.33 -22.85
CA ALA A 258 -19.17 26.47 -23.63
C ALA A 258 -18.62 26.09 -25.02
N ALA A 259 -18.11 24.86 -25.17
CA ALA A 259 -17.57 24.38 -26.45
C ALA A 259 -18.68 23.89 -27.44
N GLN A 260 -19.89 23.70 -26.95
CA GLN A 260 -21.06 23.29 -27.78
C GLN A 260 -21.91 24.48 -28.27
N GLN A 261 -21.56 25.70 -27.93
CA GLN A 261 -22.08 26.95 -28.46
C GLN A 261 -21.14 27.54 -29.51
#